data_cbfe868e010922bb8fe1f3e7d0f6f864
#
_entry.id   cbfe868e010922bb8fe1f3e7d0f6f864
#
_cell.length_a   1.000
_cell.length_b   1.000
_cell.length_c   1.000
_cell.angle_alpha   90.00
_cell.angle_beta   90.00
_cell.angle_gamma   90.00
#
_symmetry.space_group_name_H-M   'P 1'
#
loop_
_entity.id
_entity.type
_entity.pdbx_description
1 polymer ?
#
loop_
_entity_poly.entity_id
_entity_poly.type
_entity_poly.pdbx_seq_one_letter_code
_entity_poly.pdbx_strand_id
1 'polypeptide(L)'
;MKRTLLMVAALLLTGCASTEPVAQKGEVISCGSVTTDKAITSGISVECVDGSAGAVIQSLRGPMVLNVWGSWCTSCLAEMPEFVSFYGKAKGKVQLVGVAVEEAAPANSQRFIEKHGMTWPNFYDRENKTRGYFGMGVPVTWFIDVTGEVKYKKIGVIKSEAELAELTEMYLGVKI
;
A
#
# COMPACT_ATOMS: atom_id res chain seq x y z
N MET A 1 13.11 -41.00 -66.75
CA MET A 1 13.66 -40.73 -65.42
C MET A 1 12.96 -39.49 -64.86
N LYS A 2 11.91 -39.66 -64.04
CA LYS A 2 11.10 -38.59 -63.45
C LYS A 2 11.62 -38.32 -62.02
N ARG A 3 12.18 -37.15 -61.74
CA ARG A 3 12.59 -36.70 -60.43
C ARG A 3 11.42 -36.00 -59.75
N THR A 4 10.87 -36.63 -58.74
CA THR A 4 9.80 -36.11 -57.88
C THR A 4 10.44 -35.22 -56.80
N LEU A 5 10.11 -33.94 -56.81
CA LEU A 5 10.56 -32.94 -55.83
C LEU A 5 9.55 -32.94 -54.66
N LEU A 6 9.93 -33.44 -53.49
CA LEU A 6 9.14 -33.35 -52.28
C LEU A 6 9.36 -31.95 -51.64
N MET A 7 8.32 -31.10 -51.64
CA MET A 7 8.28 -29.90 -50.84
C MET A 7 7.86 -30.26 -49.41
N VAL A 8 8.75 -30.04 -48.48
CA VAL A 8 8.45 -30.12 -47.02
C VAL A 8 8.01 -28.71 -46.61
N ALA A 9 6.72 -28.54 -46.31
CA ALA A 9 6.17 -27.34 -45.71
C ALA A 9 6.41 -27.33 -44.21
N ALA A 10 7.34 -26.55 -43.72
CA ALA A 10 7.55 -26.32 -42.27
C ALA A 10 6.49 -25.35 -41.75
N LEU A 11 5.51 -25.85 -40.99
CA LEU A 11 4.58 -25.01 -40.22
C LEU A 11 5.31 -24.43 -39.00
N LEU A 12 5.58 -23.13 -39.04
CA LEU A 12 6.03 -22.35 -37.90
C LEU A 12 4.82 -22.05 -37.02
N LEU A 13 4.66 -22.83 -35.94
CA LEU A 13 3.74 -22.53 -34.84
C LEU A 13 4.32 -21.38 -34.02
N THR A 14 3.95 -20.15 -34.33
CA THR A 14 4.18 -18.99 -33.46
C THR A 14 3.19 -19.07 -32.30
N GLY A 15 3.61 -19.71 -31.21
CA GLY A 15 2.90 -19.70 -29.94
C GLY A 15 2.97 -18.27 -29.35
N CYS A 16 1.85 -17.54 -29.33
CA CYS A 16 1.71 -16.37 -28.48
C CYS A 16 1.75 -16.83 -27.02
N ALA A 17 2.91 -16.73 -26.39
CA ALA A 17 3.02 -16.83 -24.94
C ALA A 17 2.35 -15.58 -24.35
N SER A 18 1.11 -15.70 -23.90
CA SER A 18 0.47 -14.73 -23.03
C SER A 18 1.24 -14.74 -21.70
N THR A 19 2.11 -13.77 -21.53
CA THR A 19 2.74 -13.50 -20.23
C THR A 19 1.66 -12.91 -19.34
N GLU A 20 0.98 -13.75 -18.55
CA GLU A 20 0.16 -13.24 -17.45
C GLU A 20 1.06 -12.42 -16.53
N PRO A 21 0.65 -11.21 -16.12
CA PRO A 21 1.44 -10.43 -15.17
C PRO A 21 1.56 -11.22 -13.88
N VAL A 22 2.79 -11.63 -13.55
CA VAL A 22 3.08 -12.27 -12.27
C VAL A 22 2.71 -11.26 -11.19
N ALA A 23 1.68 -11.57 -10.40
CA ALA A 23 1.27 -10.73 -9.28
C ALA A 23 2.50 -10.50 -8.37
N GLN A 24 2.87 -9.25 -8.17
CA GLN A 24 4.00 -8.89 -7.31
C GLN A 24 3.70 -9.38 -5.90
N LYS A 25 4.57 -10.23 -5.35
CA LYS A 25 4.47 -10.65 -3.95
C LYS A 25 4.84 -9.46 -3.07
N GLY A 26 4.04 -9.21 -2.04
CA GLY A 26 4.34 -8.18 -1.05
C GLY A 26 5.44 -8.62 -0.08
N GLU A 27 5.95 -7.67 0.66
CA GLU A 27 6.99 -7.85 1.65
C GLU A 27 6.67 -7.04 2.91
N VAL A 28 6.86 -7.64 4.09
CA VAL A 28 6.69 -6.93 5.36
C VAL A 28 7.90 -6.04 5.59
N ILE A 29 7.71 -4.73 5.45
CA ILE A 29 8.76 -3.72 5.53
C ILE A 29 8.83 -3.13 6.93
N SER A 30 10.05 -2.96 7.47
CA SER A 30 10.30 -2.29 8.74
C SER A 30 9.85 -0.83 8.73
N CYS A 31 9.30 -0.38 9.87
CA CYS A 31 8.82 1.00 10.03
C CYS A 31 9.92 2.02 10.33
N GLY A 32 11.18 1.61 10.43
CA GLY A 32 12.31 2.48 10.75
C GLY A 32 12.57 3.60 9.74
N SER A 33 12.06 3.48 8.50
CA SER A 33 12.16 4.51 7.46
C SER A 33 11.03 5.53 7.48
N VAL A 34 9.99 5.33 8.31
CA VAL A 34 8.87 6.26 8.42
C VAL A 34 9.32 7.54 9.13
N THR A 35 9.04 8.68 8.50
CA THR A 35 9.42 9.98 9.04
C THR A 35 8.53 10.36 10.22
N THR A 36 9.17 10.64 11.36
CA THR A 36 8.50 11.01 12.60
C THR A 36 9.19 12.21 13.27
N ASP A 37 8.43 12.99 14.00
CA ASP A 37 8.96 14.00 14.91
C ASP A 37 9.27 13.35 16.27
N LYS A 38 10.53 13.21 16.56
CA LYS A 38 11.01 12.56 17.79
C LYS A 38 10.73 13.36 19.08
N ALA A 39 10.37 14.63 18.96
CA ALA A 39 9.95 15.42 20.11
C ALA A 39 8.55 15.04 20.61
N ILE A 40 7.73 14.41 19.75
CA ILE A 40 6.39 13.94 20.11
C ILE A 40 6.46 12.50 20.59
N THR A 41 6.41 12.34 21.91
CA THR A 41 6.53 11.05 22.59
C THR A 41 5.23 10.59 23.26
N SER A 42 4.17 11.41 23.22
CA SER A 42 2.86 11.12 23.79
C SER A 42 1.78 11.06 22.70
N GLY A 43 0.80 10.17 22.88
CA GLY A 43 -0.28 9.97 21.93
C GLY A 43 -0.60 8.49 21.72
N ILE A 44 -1.15 8.15 20.58
CA ILE A 44 -1.51 6.78 20.23
C ILE A 44 -0.29 6.05 19.69
N SER A 45 0.25 5.13 20.48
CA SER A 45 1.37 4.28 20.07
C SER A 45 0.86 3.06 19.31
N VAL A 46 1.48 2.78 18.17
CA VAL A 46 1.27 1.59 17.34
C VAL A 46 2.60 0.86 17.16
N GLU A 47 2.54 -0.46 16.99
CA GLU A 47 3.71 -1.29 16.71
C GLU A 47 3.97 -1.35 15.20
N CYS A 48 5.12 -1.86 14.77
CA CYS A 48 5.31 -2.22 13.36
C CYS A 48 4.84 -3.67 13.13
N VAL A 49 4.29 -3.96 11.94
CA VAL A 49 3.81 -5.32 11.60
C VAL A 49 4.93 -6.36 11.63
N ASP A 50 6.19 -5.96 11.39
CA ASP A 50 7.38 -6.84 11.48
C ASP A 50 7.85 -7.10 12.93
N GLY A 51 7.21 -6.47 13.93
CA GLY A 51 7.60 -6.54 15.33
C GLY A 51 8.72 -5.59 15.73
N SER A 52 9.25 -4.79 14.81
CA SER A 52 10.23 -3.75 15.13
C SER A 52 9.56 -2.54 15.81
N ALA A 53 10.37 -1.53 16.17
CA ALA A 53 9.86 -0.33 16.82
C ALA A 53 8.77 0.35 15.99
N GLY A 54 7.66 0.66 16.63
CA GLY A 54 6.54 1.39 16.06
C GLY A 54 6.70 2.90 16.18
N ALA A 55 5.58 3.62 16.18
CA ALA A 55 5.55 5.07 16.29
C ALA A 55 4.35 5.57 17.09
N VAL A 56 4.40 6.83 17.50
CA VAL A 56 3.22 7.59 17.93
C VAL A 56 2.54 8.17 16.70
N ILE A 57 1.26 7.93 16.50
CA ILE A 57 0.54 8.39 15.29
C ILE A 57 0.67 9.91 15.10
N GLN A 58 0.59 10.69 16.19
CA GLN A 58 0.72 12.14 16.15
C GLN A 58 2.13 12.63 15.80
N SER A 59 3.14 11.76 15.86
CA SER A 59 4.51 12.10 15.47
C SER A 59 4.76 11.97 13.97
N LEU A 60 3.87 11.36 13.20
CA LEU A 60 4.05 11.14 11.78
C LEU A 60 4.22 12.46 11.02
N ARG A 61 5.17 12.49 10.08
CA ARG A 61 5.49 13.65 9.24
C ARG A 61 5.52 13.24 7.77
N GLY A 62 4.92 14.09 6.93
CA GLY A 62 4.84 13.88 5.49
C GLY A 62 6.03 14.47 4.69
N PRO A 63 5.87 14.59 3.36
CA PRO A 63 4.61 14.27 2.65
C PRO A 63 4.29 12.78 2.73
N MET A 64 3.10 12.43 3.22
CA MET A 64 2.70 11.06 3.50
C MET A 64 1.24 10.78 3.12
N VAL A 65 1.02 9.64 2.48
CA VAL A 65 -0.29 9.01 2.32
C VAL A 65 -0.37 7.90 3.35
N LEU A 66 -1.28 8.02 4.31
CA LEU A 66 -1.52 7.04 5.36
C LEU A 66 -2.82 6.30 5.06
N ASN A 67 -2.72 5.01 4.76
CA ASN A 67 -3.89 4.15 4.50
C ASN A 67 -4.21 3.29 5.73
N VAL A 68 -5.44 3.39 6.23
CA VAL A 68 -5.94 2.60 7.37
C VAL A 68 -6.80 1.47 6.84
N TRP A 69 -6.44 0.24 7.17
CA TRP A 69 -7.00 -0.97 6.59
C TRP A 69 -7.12 -2.12 7.58
N GLY A 70 -7.84 -3.17 7.20
CA GLY A 70 -7.88 -4.44 7.94
C GLY A 70 -7.89 -5.62 6.98
N SER A 71 -7.27 -6.75 7.35
CA SER A 71 -7.23 -7.96 6.50
C SER A 71 -8.61 -8.58 6.31
N TRP A 72 -9.54 -8.29 7.18
CA TRP A 72 -10.95 -8.71 7.17
C TRP A 72 -11.85 -7.81 6.32
N CYS A 73 -11.34 -6.65 5.88
CA CYS A 73 -12.10 -5.60 5.21
C CYS A 73 -12.13 -5.83 3.70
N THR A 74 -13.27 -6.24 3.16
CA THR A 74 -13.46 -6.48 1.72
C THR A 74 -13.22 -5.22 0.86
N SER A 75 -13.64 -4.06 1.35
CA SER A 75 -13.43 -2.78 0.67
C SER A 75 -11.95 -2.38 0.62
N CYS A 76 -11.20 -2.69 1.69
CA CYS A 76 -9.76 -2.47 1.72
C CYS A 76 -9.03 -3.37 0.71
N LEU A 77 -9.48 -4.63 0.59
CA LEU A 77 -8.95 -5.53 -0.43
C LEU A 77 -9.16 -4.98 -1.85
N ALA A 78 -10.33 -4.39 -2.12
CA ALA A 78 -10.66 -3.88 -3.45
C ALA A 78 -9.77 -2.71 -3.90
N GLU A 79 -9.23 -1.90 -2.97
CA GLU A 79 -8.38 -0.76 -3.29
C GLU A 79 -6.86 -1.09 -3.38
N MET A 80 -6.42 -2.26 -2.89
CA MET A 80 -5.00 -2.59 -2.83
C MET A 80 -4.26 -2.54 -4.17
N PRO A 81 -4.83 -3.01 -5.30
CA PRO A 81 -4.17 -2.88 -6.61
C PRO A 81 -3.82 -1.43 -6.95
N GLU A 82 -4.67 -0.47 -6.57
CA GLU A 82 -4.49 0.95 -6.83
C GLU A 82 -3.32 1.52 -5.99
N PHE A 83 -3.22 1.12 -4.72
CA PHE A 83 -2.10 1.48 -3.86
C PHE A 83 -0.78 0.88 -4.33
N VAL A 84 -0.77 -0.37 -4.80
CA VAL A 84 0.42 -1.02 -5.35
C VAL A 84 0.89 -0.28 -6.60
N SER A 85 -0.02 0.05 -7.53
CA SER A 85 0.29 0.83 -8.74
C SER A 85 0.82 2.21 -8.39
N PHE A 86 0.14 2.92 -7.49
CA PHE A 86 0.54 4.24 -7.01
C PHE A 86 1.94 4.22 -6.38
N TYR A 87 2.21 3.26 -5.48
CA TYR A 87 3.50 3.19 -4.81
C TYR A 87 4.67 2.95 -5.75
N GLY A 88 4.45 2.19 -6.82
CA GLY A 88 5.46 1.99 -7.86
C GLY A 88 5.93 3.30 -8.51
N LYS A 89 5.06 4.32 -8.60
CA LYS A 89 5.36 5.65 -9.16
C LYS A 89 5.74 6.70 -8.10
N ALA A 90 5.19 6.55 -6.90
CA ALA A 90 5.29 7.52 -5.81
C ALA A 90 6.50 7.31 -4.90
N LYS A 91 7.11 6.11 -4.92
CA LYS A 91 8.27 5.76 -4.09
C LYS A 91 9.40 6.77 -4.26
N GLY A 92 9.87 7.34 -3.14
CA GLY A 92 10.91 8.38 -3.12
C GLY A 92 10.38 9.82 -3.30
N LYS A 93 9.09 10.01 -3.61
CA LYS A 93 8.45 11.33 -3.71
C LYS A 93 7.52 11.61 -2.53
N VAL A 94 6.74 10.62 -2.15
CA VAL A 94 5.82 10.66 -1.00
C VAL A 94 5.94 9.34 -0.24
N GLN A 95 5.81 9.37 1.07
CA GLN A 95 5.74 8.16 1.86
C GLN A 95 4.34 7.55 1.75
N LEU A 96 4.27 6.25 1.48
CA LEU A 96 3.06 5.47 1.68
C LEU A 96 3.24 4.62 2.94
N VAL A 97 2.32 4.73 3.88
CA VAL A 97 2.34 4.01 5.16
C VAL A 97 0.98 3.41 5.42
N GLY A 98 0.94 2.16 5.86
CA GLY A 98 -0.30 1.51 6.28
C GLY A 98 -0.48 1.51 7.80
N VAL A 99 -1.72 1.38 8.24
CA VAL A 99 -2.07 1.06 9.64
C VAL A 99 -3.09 -0.07 9.60
N ALA A 100 -2.68 -1.27 10.02
CA ALA A 100 -3.55 -2.42 10.18
C ALA A 100 -4.32 -2.31 11.50
N VAL A 101 -5.64 -2.32 11.44
CA VAL A 101 -6.51 -2.13 12.61
C VAL A 101 -7.46 -3.31 12.81
N GLU A 102 -7.86 -3.53 14.06
CA GLU A 102 -8.85 -4.55 14.46
C GLU A 102 -8.50 -5.97 13.95
N GLU A 103 -7.23 -6.28 13.88
CA GLU A 103 -6.73 -7.59 13.46
C GLU A 103 -6.77 -8.60 14.60
N ALA A 104 -7.21 -9.82 14.32
CA ALA A 104 -7.23 -10.88 15.32
C ALA A 104 -5.81 -11.33 15.75
N ALA A 105 -4.83 -11.20 14.87
CA ALA A 105 -3.41 -11.48 15.13
C ALA A 105 -2.50 -10.77 14.12
N PRO A 106 -1.24 -10.43 14.49
CA PRO A 106 -0.28 -9.80 13.56
C PRO A 106 -0.06 -10.61 12.28
N ALA A 107 -0.09 -11.93 12.38
CA ALA A 107 0.07 -12.83 11.24
C ALA A 107 -1.01 -12.66 10.15
N ASN A 108 -2.19 -12.11 10.48
CA ASN A 108 -3.22 -11.83 9.49
C ASN A 108 -2.78 -10.66 8.61
N SER A 109 -2.29 -9.58 9.22
CA SER A 109 -1.73 -8.42 8.52
C SER A 109 -0.54 -8.83 7.63
N GLN A 110 0.38 -9.64 8.17
CA GLN A 110 1.55 -10.12 7.41
C GLN A 110 1.13 -10.90 6.16
N ARG A 111 0.21 -11.87 6.30
CA ARG A 111 -0.32 -12.63 5.16
C ARG A 111 -1.04 -11.75 4.13
N PHE A 112 -1.79 -10.75 4.60
CA PHE A 112 -2.47 -9.81 3.72
C PHE A 112 -1.45 -8.99 2.92
N ILE A 113 -0.43 -8.40 3.59
CA ILE A 113 0.67 -7.66 2.95
C ILE A 113 1.33 -8.49 1.86
N GLU A 114 1.77 -9.71 2.21
CA GLU A 114 2.46 -10.62 1.27
C GLU A 114 1.59 -11.01 0.08
N LYS A 115 0.33 -11.32 0.32
CA LYS A 115 -0.61 -11.75 -0.71
C LYS A 115 -0.99 -10.64 -1.69
N HIS A 116 -1.06 -9.40 -1.22
CA HIS A 116 -1.60 -8.27 -1.99
C HIS A 116 -0.53 -7.29 -2.50
N GLY A 117 0.74 -7.68 -2.51
CA GLY A 117 1.80 -6.93 -3.17
C GLY A 117 2.23 -5.66 -2.44
N MET A 118 1.90 -5.51 -1.16
CA MET A 118 2.28 -4.33 -0.39
C MET A 118 3.79 -4.36 -0.09
N THR A 119 4.50 -3.28 -0.43
CA THR A 119 5.96 -3.17 -0.25
C THR A 119 6.34 -1.84 0.44
N TRP A 120 5.48 -1.37 1.33
CA TRP A 120 5.66 -0.18 2.15
C TRP A 120 5.46 -0.49 3.63
N PRO A 121 5.99 0.36 4.56
CA PRO A 121 5.85 0.16 5.99
C PRO A 121 4.39 0.10 6.42
N ASN A 122 4.09 -0.81 7.34
CA ASN A 122 2.77 -0.93 7.92
C ASN A 122 2.87 -1.01 9.44
N PHE A 123 2.16 -0.12 10.11
CA PHE A 123 1.93 -0.21 11.55
C PHE A 123 0.80 -1.19 11.88
N TYR A 124 0.79 -1.64 13.11
CA TYR A 124 -0.20 -2.55 13.67
C TYR A 124 -0.75 -2.00 14.98
N ASP A 125 -2.05 -1.78 15.02
CA ASP A 125 -2.74 -1.34 16.23
C ASP A 125 -3.21 -2.55 17.06
N ARG A 126 -2.28 -3.12 17.80
CA ARG A 126 -2.53 -4.32 18.64
C ARG A 126 -3.67 -4.16 19.61
N GLU A 127 -3.80 -2.98 20.22
CA GLU A 127 -4.70 -2.72 21.33
C GLU A 127 -5.96 -1.98 20.92
N ASN A 128 -6.17 -1.79 19.61
CA ASN A 128 -7.28 -1.03 19.03
C ASN A 128 -7.38 0.42 19.58
N LYS A 129 -6.23 1.01 19.89
CA LYS A 129 -6.14 2.38 20.44
C LYS A 129 -6.54 3.44 19.41
N THR A 130 -6.45 3.10 18.12
CA THR A 130 -6.84 4.01 17.04
C THR A 130 -8.34 3.99 16.75
N ARG A 131 -9.12 3.15 17.46
CA ARG A 131 -10.56 3.03 17.25
C ARG A 131 -11.25 4.38 17.41
N GLY A 132 -11.97 4.81 16.37
CA GLY A 132 -12.60 6.13 16.30
C GLY A 132 -11.65 7.29 16.00
N TYR A 133 -10.33 7.13 16.12
CA TYR A 133 -9.37 8.19 15.80
C TYR A 133 -9.29 8.48 14.30
N PHE A 134 -9.24 7.44 13.49
CA PHE A 134 -9.23 7.58 12.03
C PHE A 134 -10.63 7.76 11.42
N GLY A 135 -11.70 7.49 12.17
CA GLY A 135 -13.09 7.54 11.73
C GLY A 135 -13.88 6.32 12.22
N MET A 136 -15.08 6.13 11.66
CA MET A 136 -16.03 5.08 12.10
C MET A 136 -15.83 3.72 11.43
N GLY A 137 -14.80 3.57 10.59
CA GLY A 137 -14.54 2.31 9.88
C GLY A 137 -13.39 2.45 8.89
N VAL A 138 -13.13 1.38 8.15
CA VAL A 138 -12.09 1.27 7.11
C VAL A 138 -12.72 0.94 5.76
N PRO A 139 -12.05 1.30 4.62
CA PRO A 139 -10.78 1.99 4.53
C PRO A 139 -10.88 3.50 4.75
N VAL A 140 -9.80 4.08 5.22
CA VAL A 140 -9.62 5.54 5.33
C VAL A 140 -8.21 5.89 4.86
N THR A 141 -8.07 6.96 4.08
CA THR A 141 -6.76 7.44 3.62
C THR A 141 -6.57 8.89 4.06
N TRP A 142 -5.49 9.15 4.78
CA TRP A 142 -5.10 10.50 5.21
C TRP A 142 -3.91 11.01 4.39
N PHE A 143 -3.96 12.30 4.07
CA PHE A 143 -2.88 13.03 3.42
C PHE A 143 -2.25 13.97 4.43
N ILE A 144 -1.01 13.67 4.83
CA ILE A 144 -0.29 14.32 5.93
C ILE A 144 0.88 15.12 5.34
N ASP A 145 0.95 16.41 5.64
CA ASP A 145 2.02 17.28 5.16
C ASP A 145 3.32 17.15 6.00
N VAL A 146 4.35 17.89 5.61
CA VAL A 146 5.67 17.90 6.26
C VAL A 146 5.64 18.33 7.72
N THR A 147 4.61 19.07 8.14
CA THR A 147 4.44 19.52 9.53
C THR A 147 3.70 18.51 10.39
N GLY A 148 3.10 17.49 9.76
CA GLY A 148 2.24 16.50 10.41
C GLY A 148 0.76 16.88 10.42
N GLU A 149 0.39 17.98 9.75
CA GLU A 149 -1.01 18.37 9.59
C GLU A 149 -1.71 17.42 8.60
N VAL A 150 -2.90 16.96 8.97
CA VAL A 150 -3.76 16.17 8.08
C VAL A 150 -4.51 17.13 7.16
N LYS A 151 -4.05 17.25 5.93
CA LYS A 151 -4.62 18.17 4.92
C LYS A 151 -5.93 17.67 4.34
N TYR A 152 -6.08 16.33 4.25
CA TYR A 152 -7.31 15.72 3.74
C TYR A 152 -7.50 14.31 4.29
N LYS A 153 -8.77 13.91 4.41
CA LYS A 153 -9.19 12.58 4.81
C LYS A 153 -10.18 12.03 3.79
N LYS A 154 -9.78 11.03 3.06
CA LYS A 154 -10.68 10.26 2.19
C LYS A 154 -11.28 9.14 3.01
N ILE A 155 -12.59 9.17 3.20
CA ILE A 155 -13.34 8.08 3.84
C ILE A 155 -13.91 7.19 2.73
N GLY A 156 -13.73 5.87 2.87
CA GLY A 156 -14.11 4.86 1.88
C GLY A 156 -13.04 4.62 0.83
N VAL A 157 -13.36 3.79 -0.13
CA VAL A 157 -12.45 3.20 -1.12
C VAL A 157 -11.82 4.26 -2.04
N ILE A 158 -10.52 4.14 -2.26
CA ILE A 158 -9.82 4.76 -3.40
C ILE A 158 -10.17 3.96 -4.65
N LYS A 159 -10.74 4.61 -5.66
CA LYS A 159 -11.30 3.94 -6.85
C LYS A 159 -10.29 3.71 -7.95
N SER A 160 -9.19 4.46 -7.96
CA SER A 160 -8.13 4.34 -8.96
C SER A 160 -6.81 4.92 -8.48
N GLU A 161 -5.71 4.46 -9.07
CA GLU A 161 -4.39 5.03 -8.87
C GLU A 161 -4.36 6.53 -9.25
N ALA A 162 -5.09 6.91 -10.31
CA ALA A 162 -5.20 8.30 -10.74
C ALA A 162 -5.88 9.19 -9.69
N GLU A 163 -6.94 8.71 -9.01
CA GLU A 163 -7.56 9.43 -7.88
C GLU A 163 -6.54 9.66 -6.76
N LEU A 164 -5.75 8.64 -6.44
CA LEU A 164 -4.74 8.75 -5.38
C LEU A 164 -3.63 9.73 -5.74
N ALA A 165 -3.18 9.73 -7.00
CA ALA A 165 -2.18 10.67 -7.52
C ALA A 165 -2.72 12.12 -7.51
N GLU A 166 -3.96 12.34 -7.96
CA GLU A 166 -4.63 13.66 -7.97
C GLU A 166 -4.77 14.22 -6.54
N LEU A 167 -5.25 13.40 -5.59
CA LEU A 167 -5.35 13.81 -4.19
C LEU A 167 -3.99 14.13 -3.58
N THR A 168 -2.95 13.36 -3.94
CA THR A 168 -1.57 13.62 -3.48
C THR A 168 -1.05 14.95 -4.01
N GLU A 169 -1.24 15.23 -5.29
CA GLU A 169 -0.85 16.53 -5.88
C GLU A 169 -1.63 17.69 -5.24
N MET A 170 -2.95 17.54 -5.11
CA MET A 170 -3.84 18.57 -4.58
C MET A 170 -3.53 18.96 -3.13
N TYR A 171 -3.32 17.99 -2.26
CA TYR A 171 -3.21 18.22 -0.81
C TYR A 171 -1.78 18.23 -0.28
N LEU A 172 -0.84 17.60 -0.97
CA LEU A 172 0.57 17.53 -0.56
C LEU A 172 1.50 18.29 -1.52
N GLY A 173 1.02 18.76 -2.67
CA GLY A 173 1.83 19.43 -3.68
C GLY A 173 2.85 18.52 -4.37
N VAL A 174 2.66 17.19 -4.30
CA VAL A 174 3.60 16.21 -4.86
C VAL A 174 3.00 15.56 -6.10
N LYS A 175 3.62 15.80 -7.24
CA LYS A 175 3.23 15.20 -8.52
C LYS A 175 3.78 13.79 -8.67
N ILE A 176 2.88 12.83 -8.94
CA ILE A 176 3.18 11.41 -9.13
C ILE A 176 3.24 11.05 -10.63
#